data_3fdad7342dc315e3575aead58e64b189
#
_entry.id   3fdad7342dc315e3575aead58e64b189
#
_cell.length_a   1.000
_cell.length_b   1.000
_cell.length_c   1.000
_cell.angle_alpha   90.00
_cell.angle_beta   90.00
_cell.angle_gamma   90.00
#
_symmetry.space_group_name_H-M   'P 1'
#
loop_
_entity.id
_entity.type
_entity.pdbx_description
1 polymer ?
#
loop_
_entity_poly.entity_id
_entity_poly.type
_entity_poly.pdbx_seq_one_letter_code
_entity_poly.pdbx_strand_id
1 'polypeptide(L)'
;MKDAVAAYGRFFETIAPDSLDRLDGIVAPDVRFVDPFNDVTGIEGYRAVFRHMFETVDQPRFTILRTAIDGDTAFYRWRFSFRRKGVADIWTIEGMSEVRFLANGLVAAHIDHWDAASQLYERLPVIGTLLRWIRRKLAV
;
A
#
# COMPACT_ATOMS: atom_id res chain seq x y z
N MET A 1 -12.57 -14.93 -9.63
CA MET A 1 -12.53 -13.60 -8.99
C MET A 1 -12.34 -13.69 -7.47
N LYS A 2 -13.29 -14.21 -6.71
CA LYS A 2 -13.18 -14.25 -5.23
C LYS A 2 -11.89 -14.91 -4.72
N ASP A 3 -11.45 -15.99 -5.33
CA ASP A 3 -10.22 -16.69 -4.93
C ASP A 3 -8.96 -15.87 -5.24
N ALA A 4 -8.91 -15.20 -6.39
CA ALA A 4 -7.82 -14.31 -6.75
C ALA A 4 -7.74 -13.11 -5.78
N VAL A 5 -8.89 -12.51 -5.46
CA VAL A 5 -8.99 -11.42 -4.49
C VAL A 5 -8.50 -11.87 -3.11
N ALA A 6 -8.96 -13.02 -2.62
CA ALA A 6 -8.51 -13.56 -1.34
C ALA A 6 -7.01 -13.90 -1.34
N ALA A 7 -6.50 -14.48 -2.42
CA ALA A 7 -5.08 -14.80 -2.56
C ALA A 7 -4.20 -13.55 -2.57
N TYR A 8 -4.65 -12.49 -3.24
CA TYR A 8 -3.93 -11.22 -3.28
C TYR A 8 -3.90 -10.53 -1.90
N GLY A 9 -5.00 -10.52 -1.17
CA GLY A 9 -5.03 -10.03 0.21
C GLY A 9 -4.04 -10.78 1.11
N ARG A 10 -4.03 -12.12 1.04
CA ARG A 10 -3.07 -12.95 1.79
C ARG A 10 -1.62 -12.69 1.40
N PHE A 11 -1.35 -12.38 0.13
CA PHE A 11 -0.01 -12.01 -0.31
C PHE A 11 0.51 -10.80 0.48
N PHE A 12 -0.30 -9.75 0.67
CA PHE A 12 0.09 -8.58 1.46
C PHE A 12 0.20 -8.88 2.96
N GLU A 13 -0.70 -9.68 3.51
CA GLU A 13 -0.62 -10.04 4.93
C GLU A 13 0.60 -10.90 5.27
N THR A 14 1.18 -11.57 4.27
CA THR A 14 2.36 -12.42 4.42
C THR A 14 3.57 -11.93 3.63
N ILE A 15 3.55 -10.68 3.21
CA ILE A 15 4.63 -10.13 2.38
C ILE A 15 5.97 -10.12 3.12
N ALA A 16 7.00 -10.57 2.45
CA ALA A 16 8.38 -10.63 2.93
C ALA A 16 9.33 -10.37 1.76
N PRO A 17 10.60 -10.03 2.00
CA PRO A 17 11.54 -9.75 0.90
C PRO A 17 11.62 -10.87 -0.15
N ASP A 18 11.60 -12.13 0.28
CA ASP A 18 11.65 -13.31 -0.60
C ASP A 18 10.33 -13.60 -1.32
N SER A 19 9.20 -13.11 -0.80
CA SER A 19 7.91 -13.29 -1.46
C SER A 19 7.72 -12.39 -2.70
N LEU A 20 8.58 -11.39 -2.89
CA LEU A 20 8.52 -10.48 -4.06
C LEU A 20 8.76 -11.20 -5.38
N ASP A 21 9.45 -12.33 -5.38
CA ASP A 21 9.65 -13.17 -6.58
C ASP A 21 8.34 -13.83 -7.05
N ARG A 22 7.34 -13.92 -6.19
CA ARG A 22 6.02 -14.48 -6.53
C ARG A 22 5.15 -13.52 -7.33
N LEU A 23 5.53 -12.24 -7.45
CA LEU A 23 4.78 -11.25 -8.20
C LEU A 23 4.55 -11.64 -9.65
N ASP A 24 5.50 -12.33 -10.30
CA ASP A 24 5.37 -12.82 -11.68
C ASP A 24 4.15 -13.71 -11.92
N GLY A 25 3.67 -14.41 -10.88
CA GLY A 25 2.46 -15.23 -10.94
C GLY A 25 1.19 -14.57 -10.41
N ILE A 26 1.27 -13.32 -9.95
CA ILE A 26 0.20 -12.63 -9.25
C ILE A 26 -0.27 -11.39 -10.02
N VAL A 27 0.64 -10.69 -10.67
CA VAL A 27 0.33 -9.44 -11.39
C VAL A 27 0.58 -9.60 -12.89
N ALA A 28 -0.09 -8.79 -13.69
CA ALA A 28 0.14 -8.74 -15.14
C ALA A 28 1.52 -8.13 -15.45
N PRO A 29 2.16 -8.48 -16.58
CA PRO A 29 3.48 -7.95 -16.94
C PRO A 29 3.53 -6.42 -17.01
N ASP A 30 2.43 -5.80 -17.39
CA ASP A 30 2.24 -4.35 -17.53
C ASP A 30 1.44 -3.73 -16.37
N VAL A 31 1.42 -4.38 -15.22
CA VAL A 31 0.71 -3.91 -14.03
C VAL A 31 1.08 -2.46 -13.69
N ARG A 32 0.09 -1.65 -13.35
CA ARG A 32 0.31 -0.30 -12.81
C ARG A 32 0.15 -0.31 -11.30
N PHE A 33 1.12 0.26 -10.61
CA PHE A 33 1.06 0.49 -9.16
C PHE A 33 1.17 1.98 -8.86
N VAL A 34 0.23 2.49 -8.05
CA VAL A 34 0.20 3.90 -7.63
C VAL A 34 0.02 3.98 -6.12
N ASP A 35 0.84 4.78 -5.49
CA ASP A 35 0.66 5.22 -4.11
C ASP A 35 0.94 6.73 -4.02
N PRO A 36 0.86 7.39 -2.84
CA PRO A 36 1.14 8.81 -2.72
C PRO A 36 2.54 9.26 -3.17
N PHE A 37 3.50 8.33 -3.33
CA PHE A 37 4.90 8.61 -3.67
C PHE A 37 5.31 8.07 -5.03
N ASN A 38 4.59 7.08 -5.56
CA ASN A 38 4.99 6.31 -6.73
C ASN A 38 3.85 6.21 -7.76
N ASP A 39 4.22 6.18 -9.02
CA ASP A 39 3.37 5.76 -10.15
C ASP A 39 4.28 4.99 -11.11
N VAL A 40 4.20 3.68 -11.05
CA VAL A 40 5.09 2.78 -11.80
C VAL A 40 4.31 1.80 -12.64
N THR A 41 4.91 1.37 -13.74
CA THR A 41 4.35 0.35 -14.64
C THR A 41 5.34 -0.81 -14.78
N GLY A 42 4.79 -2.03 -14.80
CA GLY A 42 5.54 -3.26 -14.94
C GLY A 42 5.94 -3.89 -13.60
N ILE A 43 6.20 -5.20 -13.64
CA ILE A 43 6.48 -6.01 -12.44
C ILE A 43 7.74 -5.52 -11.73
N GLU A 44 8.77 -5.12 -12.46
CA GLU A 44 10.02 -4.64 -11.84
C GLU A 44 9.83 -3.31 -11.10
N GLY A 45 9.03 -2.40 -11.65
CA GLY A 45 8.65 -1.15 -10.95
C GLY A 45 7.87 -1.45 -9.67
N TYR A 46 6.89 -2.33 -9.77
CA TYR A 46 6.10 -2.79 -8.63
C TYR A 46 6.99 -3.43 -7.55
N ARG A 47 7.86 -4.36 -7.95
CA ARG A 47 8.81 -5.03 -7.05
C ARG A 47 9.75 -4.04 -6.37
N ALA A 48 10.22 -3.04 -7.10
CA ALA A 48 11.13 -2.01 -6.58
C ALA A 48 10.48 -1.17 -5.46
N VAL A 49 9.19 -0.85 -5.56
CA VAL A 49 8.46 -0.12 -4.51
C VAL A 49 8.50 -0.90 -3.18
N PHE A 50 8.18 -2.18 -3.20
CA PHE A 50 8.17 -3.00 -1.97
C PHE A 50 9.57 -3.34 -1.48
N ARG A 51 10.54 -3.55 -2.37
CA ARG A 51 11.95 -3.69 -1.97
C ARG A 51 12.42 -2.46 -1.21
N HIS A 52 12.12 -1.27 -1.72
CA HIS A 52 12.46 -0.02 -1.04
C HIS A 52 11.78 0.09 0.33
N MET A 53 10.51 -0.33 0.45
CA MET A 53 9.82 -0.39 1.75
C MET A 53 10.61 -1.25 2.75
N PHE A 54 11.02 -2.47 2.37
CA PHE A 54 11.80 -3.36 3.25
C PHE A 54 13.16 -2.79 3.63
N GLU A 55 13.76 -1.97 2.77
CA GLU A 55 15.04 -1.30 3.04
C GLU A 55 14.89 -0.10 3.98
N THR A 56 13.73 0.55 4.00
CA THR A 56 13.54 1.84 4.70
C THR A 56 12.83 1.73 6.04
N VAL A 57 12.05 0.68 6.26
CA VAL A 57 11.33 0.48 7.53
C VAL A 57 11.61 -0.90 8.10
N ASP A 58 11.44 -1.02 9.42
CA ASP A 58 11.55 -2.29 10.14
C ASP A 58 10.18 -2.86 10.43
N GLN A 59 10.06 -4.19 10.37
CA GLN A 59 8.87 -4.95 10.71
C GLN A 59 7.58 -4.44 10.02
N PRO A 60 7.59 -4.22 8.69
CA PRO A 60 6.39 -3.83 7.97
C PRO A 60 5.35 -4.95 8.03
N ARG A 61 4.11 -4.60 8.35
CA ARG A 61 3.00 -5.54 8.45
C ARG A 61 1.73 -4.93 7.93
N PHE A 62 1.11 -5.61 6.97
CA PHE A 62 -0.22 -5.29 6.48
C PHE A 62 -1.27 -6.18 7.13
N THR A 63 -2.40 -5.59 7.47
CA THR A 63 -3.59 -6.31 7.94
C THR A 63 -4.78 -5.87 7.10
N ILE A 64 -5.44 -6.80 6.43
CA ILE A 64 -6.66 -6.52 5.66
C ILE A 64 -7.85 -6.48 6.63
N LEU A 65 -8.48 -5.34 6.73
CA LEU A 65 -9.60 -5.11 7.64
C LEU A 65 -10.94 -5.44 7.01
N ARG A 66 -11.10 -5.12 5.70
CA ARG A 66 -12.30 -5.38 4.93
C ARG A 66 -11.95 -5.51 3.44
N THR A 67 -12.77 -6.27 2.73
CA THR A 67 -12.69 -6.41 1.29
C THR A 67 -14.08 -6.31 0.69
N ALA A 68 -14.21 -5.55 -0.40
CA ALA A 68 -15.41 -5.48 -1.22
C ALA A 68 -15.03 -5.73 -2.67
N ILE A 69 -15.96 -6.22 -3.47
CA ILE A 69 -15.76 -6.52 -4.89
C ILE A 69 -16.89 -5.86 -5.68
N ASP A 70 -16.51 -5.13 -6.71
CA ASP A 70 -17.42 -4.57 -7.70
C ASP A 70 -16.88 -4.87 -9.11
N GLY A 71 -17.58 -5.74 -9.84
CA GLY A 71 -17.15 -6.19 -11.16
C GLY A 71 -15.78 -6.86 -11.15
N ASP A 72 -14.82 -6.28 -11.87
CA ASP A 72 -13.44 -6.72 -11.97
C ASP A 72 -12.52 -6.07 -10.92
N THR A 73 -13.06 -5.25 -10.06
CA THR A 73 -12.30 -4.43 -9.11
C THR A 73 -12.59 -4.85 -7.67
N ALA A 74 -11.55 -5.01 -6.88
CA ALA A 74 -11.64 -5.25 -5.44
C ALA A 74 -11.10 -4.05 -4.67
N PHE A 75 -11.74 -3.76 -3.54
CA PHE A 75 -11.34 -2.71 -2.61
C PHE A 75 -10.92 -3.36 -1.31
N TYR A 76 -9.68 -3.11 -0.88
CA TYR A 76 -9.12 -3.62 0.36
C TYR A 76 -8.92 -2.48 1.32
N ARG A 77 -9.66 -2.43 2.40
CA ARG A 77 -9.32 -1.55 3.52
C ARG A 77 -8.27 -2.24 4.39
N TRP A 78 -7.16 -1.56 4.63
CA TRP A 78 -6.03 -2.13 5.32
C TRP A 78 -5.46 -1.20 6.40
N ARG A 79 -4.70 -1.83 7.29
CA ARG A 79 -3.81 -1.17 8.25
C ARG A 79 -2.39 -1.60 7.95
N PHE A 80 -1.48 -0.65 7.93
CA PHE A 80 -0.06 -0.86 7.76
C PHE A 80 0.67 -0.38 9.01
N SER A 81 1.38 -1.29 9.69
CA SER A 81 2.19 -1.00 10.88
C SER A 81 3.66 -1.23 10.55
N PHE A 82 4.51 -0.35 11.02
CA PHE A 82 5.95 -0.44 10.81
C PHE A 82 6.72 0.34 11.88
N ARG A 83 8.01 0.09 11.97
CA ARG A 83 8.95 0.90 12.75
C ARG A 83 9.86 1.66 11.80
N ARG A 84 10.18 2.90 12.15
CA ARG A 84 11.28 3.60 11.48
C ARG A 84 12.60 2.97 11.93
N LYS A 85 13.57 2.85 11.01
CA LYS A 85 14.88 2.26 11.34
C LYS A 85 15.55 2.99 12.49
N GLY A 86 16.01 2.21 13.49
CA GLY A 86 16.65 2.73 14.68
C GLY A 86 15.75 3.41 15.71
N VAL A 87 14.42 3.34 15.53
CA VAL A 87 13.43 3.93 16.43
C VAL A 87 12.46 2.86 16.91
N ALA A 88 12.18 2.82 18.22
CA ALA A 88 11.31 1.82 18.82
C ALA A 88 9.82 2.04 18.55
N ASP A 89 9.43 3.25 18.17
CA ASP A 89 8.03 3.63 17.98
C ASP A 89 7.38 2.90 16.81
N ILE A 90 6.22 2.34 17.04
CA ILE A 90 5.39 1.74 15.99
C ILE A 90 4.52 2.82 15.37
N TRP A 91 4.62 2.97 14.05
CA TRP A 91 3.73 3.81 13.27
C TRP A 91 2.64 2.97 12.63
N THR A 92 1.44 3.49 12.58
CA THR A 92 0.30 2.85 11.95
C THR A 92 -0.35 3.80 10.97
N ILE A 93 -0.57 3.32 9.75
CA ILE A 93 -1.24 4.01 8.65
C ILE A 93 -2.45 3.17 8.24
N GLU A 94 -3.57 3.80 7.99
CA GLU A 94 -4.74 3.15 7.42
C GLU A 94 -5.07 3.73 6.04
N GLY A 95 -5.49 2.87 5.14
CA GLY A 95 -5.84 3.25 3.79
C GLY A 95 -6.71 2.20 3.11
N MET A 96 -6.89 2.41 1.83
CA MET A 96 -7.63 1.51 0.95
C MET A 96 -6.89 1.36 -0.37
N SER A 97 -6.82 0.14 -0.87
CA SER A 97 -6.35 -0.14 -2.22
C SER A 97 -7.53 -0.45 -3.13
N GLU A 98 -7.53 0.16 -4.30
CA GLU A 98 -8.36 -0.20 -5.45
C GLU A 98 -7.53 -1.10 -6.37
N VAL A 99 -7.98 -2.34 -6.58
CA VAL A 99 -7.23 -3.35 -7.31
C VAL A 99 -8.08 -3.95 -8.42
N ARG A 100 -7.66 -3.73 -9.67
CA ARG A 100 -8.34 -4.26 -10.84
C ARG A 100 -7.70 -5.58 -11.30
N PHE A 101 -8.54 -6.58 -11.50
CA PHE A 101 -8.15 -7.91 -11.93
C PHE A 101 -8.51 -8.17 -13.40
N LEU A 102 -7.66 -8.91 -14.09
CA LEU A 102 -7.95 -9.47 -15.40
C LEU A 102 -8.79 -10.75 -15.27
N ALA A 103 -9.40 -11.19 -16.37
CA ALA A 103 -10.20 -12.40 -16.41
C ALA A 103 -9.43 -13.68 -16.00
N ASN A 104 -8.10 -13.68 -16.19
CA ASN A 104 -7.21 -14.77 -15.77
C ASN A 104 -6.79 -14.70 -14.29
N GLY A 105 -7.30 -13.73 -13.53
CA GLY A 105 -7.01 -13.56 -12.11
C GLY A 105 -5.75 -12.76 -11.78
N LEU A 106 -4.98 -12.30 -12.79
CA LEU A 106 -3.82 -11.44 -12.56
C LEU A 106 -4.26 -10.01 -12.26
N VAL A 107 -3.50 -9.32 -11.42
CA VAL A 107 -3.72 -7.90 -11.10
C VAL A 107 -3.19 -7.03 -12.23
N ALA A 108 -4.05 -6.19 -12.81
CA ALA A 108 -3.69 -5.23 -13.85
C ALA A 108 -3.36 -3.83 -13.30
N ALA A 109 -3.97 -3.46 -12.18
CA ALA A 109 -3.69 -2.19 -11.52
C ALA A 109 -3.91 -2.30 -10.00
N HIS A 110 -3.08 -1.61 -9.25
CA HIS A 110 -3.18 -1.45 -7.80
C HIS A 110 -2.96 0.02 -7.46
N ILE A 111 -3.96 0.66 -6.90
CA ILE A 111 -3.92 2.08 -6.55
C ILE A 111 -4.21 2.23 -5.06
N ASP A 112 -3.26 2.77 -4.31
CA ASP A 112 -3.41 3.03 -2.89
C ASP A 112 -3.95 4.43 -2.63
N HIS A 113 -4.99 4.49 -1.82
CA HIS A 113 -5.62 5.71 -1.35
C HIS A 113 -5.45 5.84 0.16
N TRP A 114 -4.60 6.74 0.60
CA TRP A 114 -4.48 7.08 2.02
C TRP A 114 -4.03 8.52 2.19
N ASP A 115 -4.38 9.10 3.32
CA ASP A 115 -4.07 10.48 3.64
C ASP A 115 -2.63 10.61 4.17
N ALA A 116 -1.68 10.83 3.26
CA ALA A 116 -0.28 11.01 3.62
C ALA A 116 -0.03 12.30 4.40
N ALA A 117 -0.85 13.34 4.19
CA ALA A 117 -0.68 14.60 4.90
C ALA A 117 -0.92 14.42 6.40
N SER A 118 -2.07 13.87 6.81
CA SER A 118 -2.40 13.70 8.23
C SER A 118 -1.67 12.52 8.88
N GLN A 119 -1.47 11.42 8.16
CA GLN A 119 -0.93 10.18 8.73
C GLN A 119 0.60 10.12 8.73
N LEU A 120 1.26 10.89 7.86
CA LEU A 120 2.71 10.89 7.75
C LEU A 120 3.30 12.30 7.91
N TYR A 121 2.98 13.23 7.00
CA TYR A 121 3.66 14.52 6.94
C TYR A 121 3.45 15.38 8.19
N GLU A 122 2.26 15.35 8.79
CA GLU A 122 1.99 16.09 10.03
C GLU A 122 2.80 15.58 11.24
N ARG A 123 3.36 14.38 11.17
CA ARG A 123 4.22 13.81 12.21
C ARG A 123 5.68 14.21 12.06
N LEU A 124 6.05 14.83 10.93
CA LEU A 124 7.41 15.26 10.66
C LEU A 124 7.68 16.62 11.32
N PRO A 125 8.91 16.89 11.84
CA PRO A 125 9.30 18.20 12.36
C PRO A 125 9.16 19.27 11.27
N VAL A 126 8.86 20.52 11.63
CA VAL A 126 8.73 21.70 10.76
C VAL A 126 7.55 21.57 9.77
N ILE A 127 7.60 20.65 8.79
CA ILE A 127 6.50 20.41 7.82
C ILE A 127 5.22 20.03 8.55
N GLY A 128 5.30 19.17 9.57
CA GLY A 128 4.14 18.76 10.36
C GLY A 128 3.47 19.95 11.03
N THR A 129 4.21 20.91 11.56
CA THR A 129 3.68 22.12 12.17
C THR A 129 2.93 22.98 11.15
N LEU A 130 3.50 23.18 9.96
CA LEU A 130 2.86 23.93 8.88
C LEU A 130 1.56 23.26 8.41
N LEU A 131 1.59 21.95 8.20
CA LEU A 131 0.42 21.20 7.73
C LEU A 131 -0.70 21.18 8.77
N ARG A 132 -0.39 21.02 10.06
CA ARG A 132 -1.38 21.13 11.14
C ARG A 132 -2.01 22.53 11.18
N TRP A 133 -1.22 23.58 10.96
CA TRP A 133 -1.72 24.94 10.88
C TRP A 133 -2.68 25.11 9.70
N ILE A 134 -2.32 24.66 8.49
CA ILE A 134 -3.18 24.70 7.30
C ILE A 134 -4.48 23.93 7.57
N ARG A 135 -4.39 22.72 8.11
CA ARG A 135 -5.58 21.92 8.43
C ARG A 135 -6.52 22.63 9.38
N ARG A 136 -6.01 23.25 10.44
CA ARG A 136 -6.84 24.03 11.37
C ARG A 136 -7.55 25.20 10.71
N LYS A 137 -6.94 25.82 9.69
CA LYS A 137 -7.56 26.90 8.91
C LYS A 137 -8.71 26.41 8.01
N LEU A 138 -8.65 25.19 7.56
CA LEU A 138 -9.66 24.60 6.66
C LEU A 138 -10.74 23.79 7.41
N ALA A 139 -10.50 23.45 8.67
CA ALA A 139 -11.47 22.71 9.48
C ALA A 139 -12.61 23.61 9.99
N VAL A 140 -13.77 22.99 10.22
CA VAL A 140 -14.96 23.60 10.82
C VAL A 140 -14.88 23.54 12.34
#